data_27d748ebc1121044d7e3663399a59198
#
_entry.id   27d748ebc1121044d7e3663399a59198
#
_cell.length_a   1.000
_cell.length_b   1.000
_cell.length_c   1.000
_cell.angle_alpha   90.00
_cell.angle_beta   90.00
_cell.angle_gamma   90.00
#
_symmetry.space_group_name_H-M   'P 1'
#
loop_
_entity.id
_entity.type
_entity.pdbx_description
1 polymer ?
#
loop_
_entity_poly.entity_id
_entity_poly.type
_entity_poly.pdbx_seq_one_letter_code
_entity_poly.pdbx_strand_id
1 'polypeptide(L)'
;RGARVIDNHVWNTRDGIYIDNSNGNSIERNLFEDLRYGVHYMFSHENRVIANVTRRTRTGYALMQSRKLTVIGNRSERDQNYGILMNYITYSTLKDNFVTDVERGDTGGDSMISGGEGKALFIYNSLFNTIENNHFQRSDLGIHLTAGSEDNRISSNAFVGNAQQVKYVAIRTQEWSVDGRGNYWSDYLGWDRNEDGLGDIAYEPNDNVDRLLWMYPQVRLLMNSPSIEVLRWVQRAFPVIKSPGVQDSHPLMKPPTGGVTEEPMNTTQRPHS
;
A
#
# COMPACT_ATOMS: atom_id res chain seq x y z
N ARG A 1 -13.17 -14.57 21.66
CA ARG A 1 -12.47 -13.34 22.02
C ARG A 1 -11.16 -13.65 22.72
N GLY A 2 -10.08 -12.90 22.43
CA GLY A 2 -8.80 -13.11 23.08
C GLY A 2 -8.04 -14.37 22.62
N ALA A 3 -8.39 -14.94 21.47
CA ALA A 3 -7.66 -16.07 20.91
C ALA A 3 -6.27 -15.63 20.42
N ARG A 4 -5.31 -16.55 20.49
CA ARG A 4 -3.96 -16.36 19.98
C ARG A 4 -3.64 -17.45 18.95
N VAL A 5 -3.25 -17.03 17.75
CA VAL A 5 -2.83 -17.93 16.68
C VAL A 5 -1.39 -17.56 16.35
N ILE A 6 -0.46 -18.41 16.72
CA ILE A 6 0.96 -18.07 16.78
C ILE A 6 1.81 -19.20 16.22
N ASP A 7 2.83 -18.84 15.42
CA ASP A 7 3.85 -19.74 14.88
C ASP A 7 3.28 -20.92 14.08
N ASN A 8 2.21 -20.67 13.29
CA ASN A 8 1.62 -21.68 12.41
C ASN A 8 2.12 -21.50 10.97
N HIS A 9 2.17 -22.59 10.23
CA HIS A 9 2.34 -22.60 8.79
C HIS A 9 1.08 -23.17 8.14
N VAL A 10 0.43 -22.38 7.27
CA VAL A 10 -0.82 -22.74 6.57
C VAL A 10 -0.59 -22.58 5.08
N TRP A 11 -0.90 -23.59 4.31
CA TRP A 11 -0.73 -23.60 2.85
C TRP A 11 -1.78 -24.45 2.14
N ASN A 12 -1.97 -24.17 0.84
CA ASN A 12 -2.87 -24.91 -0.03
C ASN A 12 -4.32 -25.04 0.51
N THR A 13 -4.80 -24.02 1.21
CA THR A 13 -6.19 -23.91 1.64
C THR A 13 -6.83 -22.67 1.04
N ARG A 14 -8.14 -22.52 1.22
CA ARG A 14 -8.84 -21.34 0.74
C ARG A 14 -8.39 -20.08 1.49
N ASP A 15 -8.51 -20.06 2.79
CA ASP A 15 -8.15 -18.95 3.67
C ASP A 15 -7.21 -19.45 4.77
N GLY A 16 -6.14 -18.71 5.08
CA GLY A 16 -5.21 -19.08 6.13
C GLY A 16 -5.82 -18.91 7.51
N ILE A 17 -6.24 -17.70 7.84
CA ILE A 17 -7.01 -17.40 9.05
C ILE A 17 -8.20 -16.54 8.66
N TYR A 18 -9.39 -16.98 9.04
CA TYR A 18 -10.61 -16.18 8.92
C TYR A 18 -11.16 -15.83 10.29
N ILE A 19 -11.34 -14.53 10.54
CA ILE A 19 -11.91 -14.02 11.78
C ILE A 19 -13.11 -13.17 11.45
N ASP A 20 -14.26 -13.60 11.95
CA ASP A 20 -15.54 -12.93 11.79
C ASP A 20 -16.20 -12.70 13.16
N ASN A 21 -16.71 -11.49 13.38
CA ASN A 21 -17.41 -11.09 14.60
C ASN A 21 -16.66 -11.45 15.91
N SER A 22 -15.31 -11.35 15.90
CA SER A 22 -14.47 -11.74 17.04
C SER A 22 -13.38 -10.69 17.32
N ASN A 23 -13.40 -10.14 18.50
CA ASN A 23 -12.56 -9.01 18.93
C ASN A 23 -11.42 -9.44 19.86
N GLY A 24 -10.35 -8.63 19.89
CA GLY A 24 -9.25 -8.76 20.85
C GLY A 24 -8.36 -10.00 20.61
N ASN A 25 -8.33 -10.52 19.38
CA ASN A 25 -7.49 -11.67 19.05
C ASN A 25 -6.09 -11.22 18.59
N SER A 26 -5.13 -12.11 18.72
CA SER A 26 -3.75 -11.90 18.23
C SER A 26 -3.34 -12.98 17.23
N ILE A 27 -2.87 -12.54 16.07
CA ILE A 27 -2.32 -13.38 15.02
C ILE A 27 -0.85 -12.98 14.85
N GLU A 28 0.06 -13.86 15.24
CA GLU A 28 1.47 -13.50 15.34
C GLU A 28 2.38 -14.57 14.74
N ARG A 29 3.37 -14.15 13.96
CA ARG A 29 4.46 -14.98 13.41
C ARG A 29 3.98 -16.22 12.66
N ASN A 30 2.86 -16.11 11.94
CA ASN A 30 2.40 -17.20 11.10
C ASN A 30 2.92 -17.03 9.67
N LEU A 31 3.10 -18.14 8.98
CA LEU A 31 3.43 -18.21 7.56
C LEU A 31 2.20 -18.71 6.77
N PHE A 32 1.80 -17.96 5.74
CA PHE A 32 0.67 -18.25 4.88
C PHE A 32 1.14 -18.32 3.43
N GLU A 33 0.95 -19.46 2.75
CA GLU A 33 1.44 -19.65 1.38
C GLU A 33 0.39 -20.28 0.47
N ASP A 34 0.32 -19.79 -0.78
CA ASP A 34 -0.51 -20.37 -1.83
C ASP A 34 -2.01 -20.43 -1.46
N LEU A 35 -2.55 -19.32 -0.96
CA LEU A 35 -3.91 -19.17 -0.46
C LEU A 35 -4.70 -18.12 -1.24
N ARG A 36 -6.02 -18.11 -1.07
CA ARG A 36 -6.85 -16.99 -1.51
C ARG A 36 -6.63 -15.76 -0.61
N TYR A 37 -6.73 -15.94 0.70
CA TYR A 37 -6.42 -14.92 1.71
C TYR A 37 -5.46 -15.47 2.75
N GLY A 38 -4.37 -14.75 3.04
CA GLY A 38 -3.52 -15.09 4.16
C GLY A 38 -4.22 -14.83 5.48
N VAL A 39 -4.57 -13.59 5.75
CA VAL A 39 -5.37 -13.17 6.91
C VAL A 39 -6.62 -12.46 6.42
N HIS A 40 -7.78 -12.91 6.87
CA HIS A 40 -9.08 -12.37 6.49
C HIS A 40 -9.88 -11.95 7.73
N TYR A 41 -10.16 -10.66 7.84
CA TYR A 41 -10.98 -10.08 8.91
C TYR A 41 -12.31 -9.58 8.37
N MET A 42 -13.39 -9.89 9.11
CA MET A 42 -14.69 -9.24 8.92
C MET A 42 -15.30 -8.89 10.29
N PHE A 43 -15.83 -7.67 10.43
CA PHE A 43 -16.55 -7.19 11.63
C PHE A 43 -15.83 -7.49 12.95
N SER A 44 -14.49 -7.40 12.96
CA SER A 44 -13.66 -7.89 14.07
C SER A 44 -12.71 -6.81 14.53
N HIS A 45 -12.93 -6.29 15.72
CA HIS A 45 -12.30 -5.09 16.23
C HIS A 45 -11.18 -5.38 17.23
N GLU A 46 -10.26 -4.40 17.41
CA GLU A 46 -9.23 -4.44 18.45
C GLU A 46 -8.31 -5.66 18.35
N ASN A 47 -8.11 -6.17 17.15
CA ASN A 47 -7.26 -7.32 16.88
C ASN A 47 -5.83 -6.89 16.52
N ARG A 48 -4.88 -7.79 16.74
CA ARG A 48 -3.46 -7.60 16.46
C ARG A 48 -2.99 -8.58 15.38
N VAL A 49 -2.33 -8.07 14.36
CA VAL A 49 -1.71 -8.83 13.28
C VAL A 49 -0.24 -8.46 13.26
N ILE A 50 0.63 -9.34 13.77
CA ILE A 50 2.01 -8.96 14.06
C ILE A 50 3.00 -9.98 13.49
N ALA A 51 3.99 -9.48 12.74
CA ALA A 51 5.11 -10.26 12.25
C ALA A 51 4.71 -11.53 11.47
N ASN A 52 3.57 -11.50 10.77
CA ASN A 52 3.17 -12.61 9.90
C ASN A 52 3.78 -12.44 8.51
N VAL A 53 3.88 -13.53 7.78
CA VAL A 53 4.35 -13.57 6.40
C VAL A 53 3.28 -14.17 5.51
N THR A 54 2.95 -13.49 4.41
CA THR A 54 2.13 -14.04 3.33
C THR A 54 2.97 -14.18 2.07
N ARG A 55 2.78 -15.25 1.31
CA ARG A 55 3.47 -15.49 0.06
C ARG A 55 2.57 -16.11 -0.99
N ARG A 56 2.58 -15.56 -2.19
CA ARG A 56 1.85 -16.09 -3.34
C ARG A 56 0.36 -16.31 -3.03
N THR A 57 -0.19 -15.51 -2.15
CA THR A 57 -1.64 -15.49 -1.90
C THR A 57 -2.32 -14.58 -2.92
N ARG A 58 -3.63 -14.71 -3.11
CA ARG A 58 -4.39 -13.77 -3.91
C ARG A 58 -4.52 -12.40 -3.21
N THR A 59 -4.60 -12.41 -1.89
CA THR A 59 -4.55 -11.22 -1.03
C THR A 59 -3.84 -11.58 0.26
N GLY A 60 -2.76 -10.89 0.59
CA GLY A 60 -2.02 -11.13 1.81
C GLY A 60 -2.88 -10.89 3.05
N TYR A 61 -3.28 -9.66 3.25
CA TYR A 61 -4.05 -9.22 4.41
C TYR A 61 -5.33 -8.53 3.96
N ALA A 62 -6.47 -9.19 4.10
CA ALA A 62 -7.79 -8.67 3.81
C ALA A 62 -8.46 -8.18 5.11
N LEU A 63 -8.36 -6.89 5.37
CA LEU A 63 -8.91 -6.24 6.56
C LEU A 63 -10.21 -5.57 6.16
N MET A 64 -11.34 -6.09 6.67
CA MET A 64 -12.66 -5.62 6.25
C MET A 64 -13.55 -5.26 7.44
N GLN A 65 -14.26 -4.14 7.32
CA GLN A 65 -15.32 -3.66 8.23
C GLN A 65 -14.92 -3.75 9.72
N SER A 66 -13.71 -3.34 10.02
CA SER A 66 -13.12 -3.48 11.35
C SER A 66 -12.50 -2.16 11.81
N ARG A 67 -12.26 -2.04 13.11
CA ARG A 67 -11.67 -0.83 13.70
C ARG A 67 -10.66 -1.16 14.79
N LYS A 68 -9.76 -0.19 15.05
CA LYS A 68 -8.73 -0.28 16.07
C LYS A 68 -7.86 -1.53 15.91
N LEU A 69 -7.50 -1.83 14.67
CA LEU A 69 -6.55 -2.90 14.36
C LEU A 69 -5.12 -2.41 14.59
N THR A 70 -4.25 -3.30 15.05
CA THR A 70 -2.81 -3.10 15.14
C THR A 70 -2.12 -4.06 14.18
N VAL A 71 -1.58 -3.54 13.08
CA VAL A 71 -0.99 -4.31 11.97
C VAL A 71 0.48 -3.91 11.85
N ILE A 72 1.38 -4.70 12.46
CA ILE A 72 2.78 -4.29 12.63
C ILE A 72 3.75 -5.38 12.20
N GLY A 73 4.78 -4.98 11.46
CA GLY A 73 5.92 -5.84 11.11
C GLY A 73 5.57 -7.03 10.22
N ASN A 74 4.46 -6.98 9.50
CA ASN A 74 4.06 -8.06 8.62
C ASN A 74 4.75 -7.96 7.27
N ARG A 75 4.90 -9.10 6.59
CA ARG A 75 5.44 -9.18 5.22
C ARG A 75 4.39 -9.74 4.28
N SER A 76 4.34 -9.17 3.06
CA SER A 76 3.54 -9.66 1.93
C SER A 76 4.49 -9.77 0.74
N GLU A 77 4.67 -10.97 0.22
CA GLU A 77 5.67 -11.27 -0.81
C GLU A 77 5.02 -11.99 -2.00
N ARG A 78 5.07 -11.37 -3.17
CA ARG A 78 4.54 -11.95 -4.41
C ARG A 78 3.06 -12.35 -4.30
N ASP A 79 2.30 -11.60 -3.53
CA ASP A 79 0.85 -11.73 -3.49
C ASP A 79 0.25 -11.13 -4.77
N GLN A 80 -0.93 -11.60 -5.21
CA GLN A 80 -1.39 -11.29 -6.56
C GLN A 80 -2.13 -9.94 -6.65
N ASN A 81 -3.26 -9.77 -6.05
CA ASN A 81 -4.09 -8.58 -6.25
C ASN A 81 -3.83 -7.48 -5.22
N TYR A 82 -3.64 -7.91 -3.96
CA TYR A 82 -3.44 -7.00 -2.84
C TYR A 82 -2.43 -7.56 -1.84
N GLY A 83 -1.43 -6.76 -1.50
CA GLY A 83 -0.61 -7.04 -0.32
C GLY A 83 -1.41 -6.80 0.95
N ILE A 84 -1.87 -5.57 1.16
CA ILE A 84 -2.76 -5.21 2.26
C ILE A 84 -3.99 -4.51 1.69
N LEU A 85 -5.17 -5.04 1.99
CA LEU A 85 -6.47 -4.48 1.64
C LEU A 85 -7.16 -3.95 2.90
N MET A 86 -7.45 -2.65 2.93
CA MET A 86 -8.26 -1.97 3.95
C MET A 86 -9.62 -1.60 3.33
N ASN A 87 -10.67 -2.25 3.79
CA ASN A 87 -12.03 -2.00 3.33
C ASN A 87 -12.94 -1.67 4.52
N TYR A 88 -13.39 -0.41 4.63
CA TYR A 88 -14.10 0.14 5.79
C TYR A 88 -13.35 -0.07 7.11
N ILE A 89 -12.07 0.28 7.12
CA ILE A 89 -11.20 0.22 8.30
C ILE A 89 -11.07 1.60 8.92
N THR A 90 -11.22 1.68 10.25
CA THR A 90 -11.12 2.96 10.96
C THR A 90 -10.27 2.86 12.23
N TYR A 91 -9.63 3.99 12.59
CA TYR A 91 -8.85 4.15 13.83
C TYR A 91 -7.80 3.05 14.03
N SER A 92 -7.17 2.59 12.96
CA SER A 92 -6.23 1.47 12.97
C SER A 92 -4.81 1.96 12.66
N THR A 93 -3.82 1.18 13.08
CA THR A 93 -2.40 1.47 12.86
C THR A 93 -1.79 0.39 11.98
N LEU A 94 -1.20 0.82 10.86
CA LEU A 94 -0.34 0.02 9.99
C LEU A 94 1.08 0.56 10.11
N LYS A 95 1.99 -0.24 10.65
CA LYS A 95 3.35 0.20 10.93
C LYS A 95 4.39 -0.86 10.65
N ASP A 96 5.55 -0.44 10.15
CA ASP A 96 6.72 -1.31 9.94
C ASP A 96 6.41 -2.55 9.08
N ASN A 97 5.39 -2.50 8.21
CA ASN A 97 5.07 -3.61 7.32
C ASN A 97 5.89 -3.51 6.04
N PHE A 98 6.20 -4.65 5.45
CA PHE A 98 6.95 -4.78 4.22
C PHE A 98 6.13 -5.52 3.16
N VAL A 99 5.83 -4.85 2.06
CA VAL A 99 5.04 -5.39 0.95
C VAL A 99 5.84 -5.29 -0.33
N THR A 100 6.00 -6.40 -1.03
CA THR A 100 6.83 -6.45 -2.23
C THR A 100 6.27 -7.37 -3.30
N ASP A 101 6.54 -6.98 -4.56
CA ASP A 101 6.27 -7.80 -5.74
C ASP A 101 4.79 -8.22 -5.86
N VAL A 102 3.87 -7.26 -5.59
CA VAL A 102 2.43 -7.48 -5.76
C VAL A 102 2.05 -7.16 -7.20
N GLU A 103 1.65 -8.18 -7.93
CA GLU A 103 1.32 -8.09 -9.34
C GLU A 103 -0.14 -8.48 -9.60
N ARG A 104 -0.61 -8.14 -10.78
CA ARG A 104 -1.94 -8.56 -11.23
C ARG A 104 -2.06 -10.08 -11.25
N GLY A 105 -2.99 -10.63 -10.50
CA GLY A 105 -3.34 -12.03 -10.59
C GLY A 105 -4.23 -12.35 -11.79
N ASP A 106 -4.24 -13.60 -12.22
CA ASP A 106 -5.18 -14.07 -13.21
C ASP A 106 -6.62 -13.84 -12.73
N THR A 107 -7.40 -13.12 -13.53
CA THR A 107 -8.77 -12.73 -13.21
C THR A 107 -9.73 -13.91 -13.43
N GLY A 108 -9.63 -14.92 -12.60
CA GLY A 108 -10.68 -15.94 -12.49
C GLY A 108 -11.95 -15.33 -11.90
N GLY A 109 -12.75 -14.63 -12.70
CA GLY A 109 -14.18 -14.44 -12.56
C GLY A 109 -14.74 -13.63 -11.38
N ASP A 110 -13.98 -13.22 -10.40
CA ASP A 110 -14.48 -12.57 -9.18
C ASP A 110 -13.88 -11.16 -8.98
N SER A 111 -13.96 -10.35 -10.03
CA SER A 111 -13.55 -8.93 -9.96
C SER A 111 -14.71 -8.07 -9.43
N MET A 112 -14.94 -8.07 -8.12
CA MET A 112 -15.86 -7.10 -7.52
C MET A 112 -15.26 -5.66 -7.48
N ILE A 113 -14.01 -5.48 -7.87
CA ILE A 113 -13.39 -4.15 -7.92
C ILE A 113 -12.63 -4.01 -9.24
N SER A 114 -13.19 -3.19 -10.12
CA SER A 114 -12.61 -2.81 -11.41
C SER A 114 -11.24 -2.14 -11.23
N GLY A 115 -10.20 -2.79 -11.69
CA GLY A 115 -8.83 -2.29 -11.67
C GLY A 115 -7.87 -3.45 -11.48
N GLY A 116 -7.32 -3.96 -12.59
CA GLY A 116 -6.56 -5.21 -12.59
C GLY A 116 -5.12 -5.09 -12.12
N GLU A 117 -4.66 -3.93 -11.60
CA GLU A 117 -3.29 -3.77 -11.13
C GLU A 117 -3.07 -4.42 -9.76
N GLY A 118 -1.92 -5.04 -9.53
CA GLY A 118 -1.49 -5.51 -8.22
C GLY A 118 -1.19 -4.32 -7.29
N LYS A 119 -1.84 -4.25 -6.14
CA LYS A 119 -1.75 -3.11 -5.21
C LYS A 119 -1.04 -3.52 -3.94
N ALA A 120 0.11 -2.89 -3.64
CA ALA A 120 0.79 -3.15 -2.38
C ALA A 120 -0.10 -2.74 -1.20
N LEU A 121 -0.72 -1.54 -1.24
CA LEU A 121 -1.72 -1.10 -0.27
C LEU A 121 -2.96 -0.57 -1.00
N PHE A 122 -4.12 -1.09 -0.64
CA PHE A 122 -5.41 -0.59 -1.13
C PHE A 122 -6.29 -0.11 0.02
N ILE A 123 -6.74 1.14 -0.04
CA ILE A 123 -7.56 1.80 0.98
C ILE A 123 -8.90 2.20 0.36
N TYR A 124 -9.96 1.55 0.82
CA TYR A 124 -11.32 1.77 0.36
C TYR A 124 -12.23 2.17 1.52
N ASN A 125 -12.88 3.33 1.44
CA ASN A 125 -13.78 3.89 2.48
C ASN A 125 -13.23 3.72 3.91
N SER A 126 -11.94 3.99 4.10
CA SER A 126 -11.25 3.78 5.37
C SER A 126 -10.72 5.10 5.90
N LEU A 127 -10.97 5.41 7.17
CA LEU A 127 -10.83 6.73 7.76
C LEU A 127 -10.04 6.70 9.07
N PHE A 128 -9.35 7.79 9.37
CA PHE A 128 -8.69 8.02 10.66
C PHE A 128 -7.64 6.95 11.02
N ASN A 129 -6.96 6.39 10.02
CA ASN A 129 -5.92 5.42 10.24
C ASN A 129 -4.53 6.08 10.23
N THR A 130 -3.59 5.46 10.95
CA THR A 130 -2.18 5.83 10.91
C THR A 130 -1.40 4.78 10.12
N ILE A 131 -0.70 5.23 9.07
CA ILE A 131 0.07 4.39 8.15
C ILE A 131 1.48 4.97 8.12
N GLU A 132 2.41 4.34 8.84
CA GLU A 132 3.75 4.88 9.05
C GLU A 132 4.85 3.83 8.99
N ASN A 133 6.03 4.22 8.54
CA ASN A 133 7.23 3.37 8.46
C ASN A 133 7.04 2.07 7.66
N ASN A 134 6.08 2.01 6.73
CA ASN A 134 5.90 0.84 5.88
C ASN A 134 6.75 0.95 4.62
N HIS A 135 7.14 -0.21 4.06
CA HIS A 135 7.81 -0.32 2.78
C HIS A 135 6.89 -0.98 1.75
N PHE A 136 6.61 -0.29 0.65
CA PHE A 136 5.82 -0.75 -0.48
C PHE A 136 6.68 -0.70 -1.74
N GLN A 137 7.08 -1.85 -2.25
CA GLN A 137 8.06 -1.85 -3.34
C GLN A 137 7.77 -2.86 -4.45
N ARG A 138 8.30 -2.58 -5.66
CA ARG A 138 8.29 -3.45 -6.83
C ARG A 138 6.91 -4.05 -7.17
N SER A 139 5.86 -3.29 -6.94
CA SER A 139 4.48 -3.69 -7.23
C SER A 139 3.93 -2.91 -8.42
N ASP A 140 2.84 -3.37 -9.04
CA ASP A 140 2.20 -2.60 -10.11
C ASP A 140 1.76 -1.23 -9.59
N LEU A 141 1.24 -1.18 -8.36
CA LEU A 141 0.79 0.04 -7.72
C LEU A 141 1.18 0.06 -6.24
N GLY A 142 1.91 1.10 -5.81
CA GLY A 142 2.33 1.26 -4.43
C GLY A 142 1.15 1.46 -3.49
N ILE A 143 0.33 2.49 -3.70
CA ILE A 143 -0.87 2.74 -2.93
C ILE A 143 -2.04 3.18 -3.80
N HIS A 144 -3.20 2.59 -3.59
CA HIS A 144 -4.47 3.04 -4.16
C HIS A 144 -5.41 3.52 -3.06
N LEU A 145 -5.73 4.81 -3.10
CA LEU A 145 -6.68 5.43 -2.19
C LEU A 145 -7.94 5.83 -2.97
N THR A 146 -9.10 5.37 -2.54
CA THR A 146 -10.38 5.75 -3.15
C THR A 146 -11.00 6.99 -2.50
N ALA A 147 -11.92 7.64 -3.19
CA ALA A 147 -12.80 8.63 -2.61
C ALA A 147 -13.51 8.06 -1.36
N GLY A 148 -13.70 8.88 -0.34
CA GLY A 148 -14.25 8.44 0.95
C GLY A 148 -13.22 7.84 1.90
N SER A 149 -11.93 7.78 1.52
CA SER A 149 -10.84 7.42 2.42
C SER A 149 -10.09 8.69 2.84
N GLU A 150 -10.65 9.38 3.82
CA GLU A 150 -10.16 10.70 4.27
C GLU A 150 -9.55 10.62 5.67
N ASP A 151 -8.86 11.67 6.10
CA ASP A 151 -8.30 11.82 7.46
C ASP A 151 -7.34 10.69 7.87
N ASN A 152 -6.71 10.02 6.92
CA ASN A 152 -5.65 9.08 7.21
C ASN A 152 -4.30 9.82 7.32
N ARG A 153 -3.51 9.48 8.32
CA ARG A 153 -2.14 9.96 8.49
C ARG A 153 -1.19 9.02 7.76
N ILE A 154 -0.61 9.47 6.65
CA ILE A 154 0.27 8.65 5.79
C ILE A 154 1.62 9.35 5.72
N SER A 155 2.59 8.90 6.53
CA SER A 155 3.91 9.54 6.62
C SER A 155 5.01 8.53 6.93
N SER A 156 6.23 8.91 6.64
CA SER A 156 7.42 8.10 6.89
C SER A 156 7.37 6.70 6.23
N ASN A 157 6.59 6.52 5.17
CA ASN A 157 6.59 5.28 4.40
C ASN A 157 7.61 5.38 3.25
N ALA A 158 8.05 4.23 2.73
CA ALA A 158 8.86 4.14 1.53
C ALA A 158 8.07 3.51 0.38
N PHE A 159 7.99 4.22 -0.74
CA PHE A 159 7.43 3.75 -2.00
C PHE A 159 8.56 3.60 -3.02
N VAL A 160 8.95 2.35 -3.32
CA VAL A 160 10.20 2.06 -4.03
C VAL A 160 9.98 1.23 -5.28
N GLY A 161 10.28 1.80 -6.44
CA GLY A 161 10.30 1.05 -7.70
C GLY A 161 8.96 0.42 -8.10
N ASN A 162 7.83 0.96 -7.62
CA ASN A 162 6.51 0.54 -8.10
C ASN A 162 6.28 1.09 -9.51
N ALA A 163 5.54 0.38 -10.35
CA ALA A 163 5.23 0.85 -11.70
C ALA A 163 4.42 2.16 -11.67
N GLN A 164 3.59 2.34 -10.64
CA GLN A 164 2.95 3.59 -10.28
C GLN A 164 2.97 3.74 -8.76
N GLN A 165 3.41 4.89 -8.23
CA GLN A 165 3.50 5.07 -6.77
C GLN A 165 2.14 5.25 -6.12
N VAL A 166 1.31 6.13 -6.68
CA VAL A 166 0.01 6.49 -6.09
C VAL A 166 -1.09 6.51 -7.13
N LYS A 167 -2.23 5.93 -6.80
CA LYS A 167 -3.49 6.15 -7.52
C LYS A 167 -4.51 6.70 -6.54
N TYR A 168 -4.91 7.95 -6.77
CA TYR A 168 -5.92 8.63 -5.97
C TYR A 168 -6.92 9.32 -6.89
N VAL A 169 -8.19 8.99 -6.73
CA VAL A 169 -9.27 9.57 -7.50
C VAL A 169 -10.29 10.16 -6.54
N ALA A 170 -10.20 11.45 -6.29
CA ALA A 170 -11.16 12.16 -5.45
C ALA A 170 -11.22 13.65 -5.81
N ILE A 171 -12.06 14.38 -5.09
CA ILE A 171 -12.34 15.80 -5.29
C ILE A 171 -11.62 16.71 -4.30
N ARG A 172 -10.85 16.15 -3.36
CA ARG A 172 -10.09 16.90 -2.35
C ARG A 172 -8.60 16.63 -2.49
N THR A 173 -7.78 17.63 -2.18
CA THR A 173 -6.35 17.45 -1.98
C THR A 173 -6.11 16.82 -0.60
N GLN A 174 -5.22 15.83 -0.55
CA GLN A 174 -4.77 15.22 0.70
C GLN A 174 -3.30 15.48 0.92
N GLU A 175 -2.95 15.99 2.07
CA GLU A 175 -1.58 16.18 2.52
C GLU A 175 -1.08 14.90 3.21
N TRP A 176 0.04 14.36 2.72
CA TRP A 176 0.64 13.14 3.22
C TRP A 176 1.97 13.39 3.96
N SER A 177 2.14 14.58 4.50
CA SER A 177 3.16 14.83 5.50
C SER A 177 2.51 15.06 6.87
N VAL A 178 3.19 14.63 7.91
CA VAL A 178 2.72 14.74 9.29
C VAL A 178 3.84 15.30 10.14
N ASP A 179 3.57 16.38 10.86
CA ASP A 179 4.53 17.05 11.73
C ASP A 179 5.84 17.41 10.98
N GLY A 180 5.72 17.88 9.72
CA GLY A 180 6.86 18.25 8.88
C GLY A 180 7.64 17.07 8.30
N ARG A 181 7.08 15.87 8.25
CA ARG A 181 7.73 14.69 7.71
C ARG A 181 6.78 13.90 6.82
N GLY A 182 7.14 13.74 5.57
CA GLY A 182 6.39 13.01 4.54
C GLY A 182 6.89 11.59 4.30
N ASN A 183 6.82 11.14 3.07
CA ASN A 183 7.18 9.78 2.66
C ASN A 183 8.40 9.81 1.73
N TYR A 184 9.06 8.68 1.58
CA TYR A 184 10.08 8.48 0.56
C TYR A 184 9.48 7.94 -0.73
N TRP A 185 9.83 8.57 -1.85
CA TRP A 185 9.37 8.24 -3.19
C TRP A 185 10.57 8.01 -4.11
N SER A 186 10.74 6.82 -4.63
CA SER A 186 11.92 6.49 -5.46
C SER A 186 11.98 7.25 -6.78
N ASP A 187 10.88 7.84 -7.23
CA ASP A 187 10.75 8.67 -8.42
C ASP A 187 10.72 10.18 -8.11
N TYR A 188 10.95 10.58 -6.87
CA TYR A 188 11.08 11.97 -6.49
C TYR A 188 12.37 12.58 -7.06
N LEU A 189 12.25 13.68 -7.79
CA LEU A 189 13.34 14.36 -8.48
C LEU A 189 13.67 15.75 -7.85
N GLY A 190 13.15 16.03 -6.69
CA GLY A 190 13.45 17.27 -5.98
C GLY A 190 14.85 17.26 -5.34
N TRP A 191 15.19 18.35 -4.71
CA TRP A 191 16.48 18.57 -4.05
C TRP A 191 16.26 18.94 -2.58
N ASP A 192 17.31 18.81 -1.82
CA ASP A 192 17.43 19.19 -0.41
C ASP A 192 18.64 20.14 -0.33
N ARG A 193 18.39 21.46 -0.23
CA ARG A 193 19.43 22.50 -0.26
C ARG A 193 20.02 22.80 1.12
N ASN A 194 19.23 22.54 2.16
CA ASN A 194 19.61 22.78 3.55
C ASN A 194 20.16 21.54 4.25
N GLU A 195 20.19 20.39 3.53
CA GLU A 195 20.74 19.11 4.00
C GLU A 195 20.03 18.57 5.27
N ASP A 196 18.74 18.87 5.43
CA ASP A 196 17.95 18.37 6.57
C ASP A 196 17.33 16.98 6.32
N GLY A 197 17.53 16.42 5.11
CA GLY A 197 17.02 15.13 4.70
C GLY A 197 15.59 15.15 4.17
N LEU A 198 15.02 16.34 3.99
CA LEU A 198 13.69 16.58 3.40
C LEU A 198 13.86 17.30 2.06
N GLY A 199 12.98 17.00 1.13
CA GLY A 199 12.96 17.70 -0.15
C GLY A 199 12.30 19.08 -0.02
N ASP A 200 12.94 20.10 -0.60
CA ASP A 200 12.45 21.48 -0.62
C ASP A 200 11.25 21.70 -1.55
N ILE A 201 10.91 20.72 -2.37
CA ILE A 201 9.79 20.76 -3.31
C ILE A 201 8.82 19.66 -2.95
N ALA A 202 7.53 19.99 -2.85
CA ALA A 202 6.50 19.00 -2.61
C ALA A 202 6.46 17.93 -3.72
N TYR A 203 6.20 16.69 -3.35
CA TYR A 203 5.92 15.61 -4.28
C TYR A 203 4.42 15.56 -4.57
N GLU A 204 4.04 15.61 -5.83
CA GLU A 204 2.66 15.57 -6.32
C GLU A 204 2.52 14.42 -7.35
N PRO A 205 2.21 13.19 -6.93
CA PRO A 205 2.22 12.01 -7.80
C PRO A 205 1.07 11.96 -8.82
N ASN A 206 0.05 12.80 -8.65
CA ASN A 206 -1.18 12.75 -9.45
C ASN A 206 -1.34 14.05 -10.25
N ASP A 207 -0.72 14.12 -11.41
CA ASP A 207 -0.94 15.23 -12.31
C ASP A 207 -2.21 15.04 -13.17
N ASN A 208 -2.58 16.10 -13.94
CA ASN A 208 -3.76 16.04 -14.80
C ASN A 208 -3.62 15.02 -15.95
N VAL A 209 -2.39 14.72 -16.35
CA VAL A 209 -2.10 13.69 -17.36
C VAL A 209 -2.40 12.31 -16.81
N ASP A 210 -1.96 12.02 -15.58
CA ASP A 210 -2.26 10.76 -14.92
C ASP A 210 -3.76 10.55 -14.75
N ARG A 211 -4.49 11.61 -14.36
CA ARG A 211 -5.95 11.58 -14.28
C ARG A 211 -6.62 11.30 -15.62
N LEU A 212 -6.11 11.90 -16.70
CA LEU A 212 -6.62 11.67 -18.05
C LEU A 212 -6.42 10.21 -18.49
N LEU A 213 -5.27 9.62 -18.12
CA LEU A 213 -4.96 8.22 -18.37
C LEU A 213 -5.84 7.24 -17.59
N TRP A 214 -6.26 7.60 -16.40
CA TRP A 214 -7.19 6.79 -15.61
C TRP A 214 -8.61 6.83 -16.18
N MET A 215 -9.02 7.99 -16.68
CA MET A 215 -10.32 8.13 -17.34
C MET A 215 -10.34 7.49 -18.74
N TYR A 216 -9.22 7.51 -19.44
CA TYR A 216 -9.09 7.04 -20.83
C TYR A 216 -7.87 6.13 -20.99
N PRO A 217 -7.95 4.85 -20.60
CA PRO A 217 -6.81 3.93 -20.64
C PRO A 217 -6.16 3.78 -22.04
N GLN A 218 -6.92 4.05 -23.10
CA GLN A 218 -6.40 4.01 -24.49
C GLN A 218 -5.32 5.07 -24.76
N VAL A 219 -5.32 6.16 -24.00
CA VAL A 219 -4.33 7.25 -24.14
C VAL A 219 -2.94 6.81 -23.62
N ARG A 220 -2.83 5.70 -22.90
CA ARG A 220 -1.54 5.11 -22.49
C ARG A 220 -0.57 4.86 -23.63
N LEU A 221 -1.07 4.58 -24.82
CA LEU A 221 -0.24 4.42 -26.03
C LEU A 221 0.51 5.69 -26.42
N LEU A 222 0.05 6.86 -25.96
CA LEU A 222 0.65 8.15 -26.27
C LEU A 222 1.62 8.66 -25.18
N MET A 223 1.81 7.92 -24.08
CA MET A 223 2.59 8.35 -22.91
C MET A 223 4.03 8.76 -23.25
N ASN A 224 4.64 8.10 -24.21
CA ASN A 224 6.00 8.41 -24.65
C ASN A 224 6.03 9.43 -25.81
N SER A 225 4.92 10.14 -26.06
CA SER A 225 4.89 11.13 -27.11
C SER A 225 5.41 12.49 -26.61
N PRO A 226 6.11 13.26 -27.45
CA PRO A 226 6.53 14.62 -27.11
C PRO A 226 5.38 15.53 -26.67
N SER A 227 4.17 15.26 -27.13
CA SER A 227 2.96 16.04 -26.78
C SER A 227 2.58 15.89 -25.30
N ILE A 228 2.77 14.72 -24.71
CA ILE A 228 2.52 14.49 -23.29
C ILE A 228 3.56 15.23 -22.45
N GLU A 229 4.83 15.22 -22.83
CA GLU A 229 5.89 15.96 -22.16
C GLU A 229 5.63 17.49 -22.20
N VAL A 230 5.19 18.00 -23.33
CA VAL A 230 4.77 19.42 -23.46
C VAL A 230 3.58 19.72 -22.55
N LEU A 231 2.59 18.82 -22.44
CA LEU A 231 1.42 18.99 -21.59
C LEU A 231 1.83 19.02 -20.09
N ARG A 232 2.70 18.14 -19.66
CA ARG A 232 3.27 18.13 -18.31
C ARG A 232 4.08 19.39 -18.02
N TRP A 233 4.85 19.86 -19.00
CA TRP A 233 5.60 21.10 -18.86
C TRP A 233 4.65 22.32 -18.72
N VAL A 234 3.61 22.42 -19.57
CA VAL A 234 2.60 23.49 -19.51
C VAL A 234 1.88 23.49 -18.15
N GLN A 235 1.52 22.33 -17.64
CA GLN A 235 0.87 22.21 -16.32
C GLN A 235 1.76 22.72 -15.18
N ARG A 236 3.06 22.40 -15.24
CA ARG A 236 4.03 22.90 -14.26
C ARG A 236 4.30 24.40 -14.39
N ALA A 237 4.32 24.92 -15.62
CA ALA A 237 4.56 26.34 -15.89
C ALA A 237 3.35 27.23 -15.60
N PHE A 238 2.14 26.69 -15.74
CA PHE A 238 0.86 27.41 -15.57
C PHE A 238 -0.09 26.66 -14.64
N PRO A 239 0.13 26.70 -13.32
CA PRO A 239 -0.68 25.95 -12.34
C PRO A 239 -2.09 26.50 -12.13
N VAL A 240 -2.71 27.06 -13.17
CA VAL A 240 -4.05 27.68 -13.10
C VAL A 240 -5.16 26.67 -12.80
N ILE A 241 -4.88 25.37 -13.03
CA ILE A 241 -5.82 24.28 -12.76
C ILE A 241 -5.07 23.17 -12.01
N LYS A 242 -4.88 23.33 -10.71
CA LYS A 242 -4.48 22.22 -9.87
C LYS A 242 -5.67 21.27 -9.69
N SER A 243 -5.57 20.08 -10.25
CA SER A 243 -6.52 19.02 -9.90
C SER A 243 -6.29 18.58 -8.47
N PRO A 244 -7.36 18.30 -7.71
CA PRO A 244 -7.23 17.69 -6.40
C PRO A 244 -6.43 16.39 -6.50
N GLY A 245 -5.48 16.19 -5.61
CA GLY A 245 -4.60 15.03 -5.62
C GLY A 245 -3.96 14.80 -4.26
N VAL A 246 -3.00 13.90 -4.22
CA VAL A 246 -2.10 13.76 -3.08
C VAL A 246 -0.98 14.78 -3.20
N GLN A 247 -0.65 15.41 -2.10
CA GLN A 247 0.51 16.26 -1.93
C GLN A 247 1.32 15.76 -0.74
N ASP A 248 2.61 15.58 -0.91
CA ASP A 248 3.56 15.36 0.17
C ASP A 248 4.48 16.58 0.22
N SER A 249 4.24 17.44 1.19
CA SER A 249 4.95 18.73 1.29
C SER A 249 6.38 18.60 1.83
N HIS A 250 6.72 17.46 2.45
CA HIS A 250 8.03 17.23 3.07
C HIS A 250 8.57 15.84 2.71
N PRO A 251 8.76 15.54 1.41
CA PRO A 251 9.20 14.21 0.98
C PRO A 251 10.59 13.90 1.53
N LEU A 252 10.80 12.64 1.92
CA LEU A 252 12.06 12.17 2.45
C LEU A 252 13.09 11.96 1.33
N MET A 253 14.33 12.41 1.52
CA MET A 253 15.43 12.16 0.59
C MET A 253 16.02 10.75 0.69
N LYS A 254 15.74 10.04 1.78
CA LYS A 254 16.17 8.65 2.01
C LYS A 254 15.03 7.83 2.60
N PRO A 255 14.94 6.54 2.26
CA PRO A 255 13.93 5.68 2.87
C PRO A 255 14.11 5.62 4.39
N PRO A 256 13.01 5.55 5.15
CA PRO A 256 13.09 5.40 6.60
C PRO A 256 13.79 4.10 6.98
N THR A 257 14.58 4.13 8.04
CA THR A 257 15.40 2.99 8.52
C THR A 257 14.62 1.94 9.31
N GLY A 258 13.31 2.10 9.45
CA GLY A 258 12.41 1.24 10.21
C GLY A 258 11.54 0.38 9.31
N GLY A 259 12.04 -0.65 8.74
CA GLY A 259 11.31 -1.68 8.02
C GLY A 259 12.14 -2.96 8.07
N VAL A 260 11.50 -4.09 8.03
CA VAL A 260 12.19 -5.39 8.00
C VAL A 260 13.17 -5.38 6.82
N THR A 261 14.47 -5.26 7.10
CA THR A 261 15.54 -5.37 6.10
C THR A 261 15.39 -6.69 5.34
N GLU A 262 15.74 -6.68 4.05
CA GLU A 262 15.89 -7.91 3.28
C GLU A 262 16.97 -8.79 3.94
N GLU A 263 16.58 -9.68 4.85
CA GLU A 263 17.45 -10.81 5.15
C GLU A 263 17.35 -11.79 3.98
N PRO A 264 18.47 -12.13 3.34
CA PRO A 264 18.48 -13.20 2.34
C PRO A 264 18.07 -14.48 3.04
N MET A 265 16.86 -14.98 2.72
CA MET A 265 16.42 -16.26 3.25
C MET A 265 17.35 -17.38 2.78
N ASN A 266 17.98 -17.99 3.76
CA ASN A 266 18.78 -19.20 3.61
C ASN A 266 17.86 -20.33 3.10
N THR A 267 17.96 -20.65 1.82
CA THR A 267 17.23 -21.74 1.13
C THR A 267 17.83 -23.10 1.46
N THR A 268 18.03 -23.42 2.71
CA THR A 268 18.52 -24.75 3.11
C THR A 268 17.72 -25.23 4.30
N GLN A 269 16.63 -25.93 4.00
CA GLN A 269 16.22 -27.18 4.66
C GLN A 269 14.86 -27.63 4.10
N ARG A 270 14.90 -28.46 3.07
CA ARG A 270 13.83 -29.43 2.84
C ARG A 270 14.07 -30.58 3.78
N PRO A 271 13.20 -30.97 4.67
CA PRO A 271 13.23 -32.28 5.24
C PRO A 271 12.78 -33.27 4.16
N HIS A 272 13.66 -34.18 3.82
CA HIS A 272 13.30 -35.40 3.11
C HIS A 272 12.49 -36.29 4.07
N SER A 273 11.28 -36.60 3.71
CA SER A 273 10.64 -37.92 3.78
C SER A 273 9.13 -37.80 3.59
#